data_b0502f5d3fa9a4168acb04171cd72772
#
_entry.id   b0502f5d3fa9a4168acb04171cd72772
#
_cell.length_a   1.000
_cell.length_b   1.000
_cell.length_c   1.000
_cell.angle_alpha   90.00
_cell.angle_beta   90.00
_cell.angle_gamma   90.00
#
_symmetry.space_group_name_H-M   'P 1'
#
loop_
_entity.id
_entity.type
_entity.pdbx_description
1 polymer ?
#
loop_
_entity_poly.entity_id
_entity_poly.type
_entity_poly.pdbx_seq_one_letter_code
_entity_poly.pdbx_strand_id
1 'polypeptide(L)'
;MDAHSVNLVNNDKPVVVCCGDSITHGHIGYDWVSSLREKDNSKIYINAGVNADLTWNLNQRVDDIIKHNPDYVTILIGTNDAIGSQNIKHIQDYYVETKGLPRLPHIDWYSSELEKFIKTVKFQTHAQIIISTLPWLGEQSDAKIITVVKAHNDVIRSLSEKYNLTLIDLFKHFEDLIDSNDSVPYTTTEWRRLRGLRAVFYIMYLDGAGIELERNID
;
A
#
# COMPACT_ATOMS: atom_id res chain seq x y z
N MET A 1 45.14 15.76 24.58
CA MET A 1 43.83 15.13 24.88
C MET A 1 42.93 15.47 23.71
N ASP A 2 42.93 14.60 22.74
CA ASP A 2 42.19 14.85 21.49
C ASP A 2 40.73 14.41 21.67
N ALA A 3 39.86 15.41 21.63
CA ALA A 3 38.41 15.17 21.59
C ALA A 3 38.11 14.47 20.27
N HIS A 4 37.74 13.18 20.35
CA HIS A 4 37.15 12.49 19.24
C HIS A 4 35.82 13.17 18.88
N SER A 5 35.85 13.98 17.84
CA SER A 5 34.65 14.44 17.17
C SER A 5 33.97 13.19 16.58
N VAL A 6 32.95 12.71 17.25
CA VAL A 6 32.00 11.75 16.66
C VAL A 6 31.37 12.47 15.48
N ASN A 7 31.81 12.15 14.28
CA ASN A 7 31.13 12.51 13.05
C ASN A 7 29.73 11.84 13.13
N LEU A 8 28.75 12.58 13.61
CA LEU A 8 27.35 12.29 13.35
C LEU A 8 27.22 12.39 11.83
N VAL A 9 27.19 11.25 11.17
CA VAL A 9 26.77 11.15 9.76
C VAL A 9 25.35 11.66 9.76
N ASN A 10 25.18 12.95 9.47
CA ASN A 10 23.89 13.56 9.21
C ASN A 10 23.38 12.88 7.95
N ASN A 11 22.45 11.98 8.10
CA ASN A 11 21.92 11.21 6.98
C ASN A 11 20.80 12.06 6.36
N ASP A 12 21.19 13.07 5.58
CA ASP A 12 20.28 14.04 4.93
C ASP A 12 19.35 13.43 3.87
N LYS A 13 19.29 12.08 3.80
CA LYS A 13 18.43 11.39 2.86
C LYS A 13 16.98 11.44 3.31
N PRO A 14 16.04 11.79 2.42
CA PRO A 14 14.63 11.72 2.71
C PRO A 14 14.19 10.32 3.18
N VAL A 15 13.30 10.29 4.14
CA VAL A 15 12.74 9.07 4.73
C VAL A 15 11.38 8.77 4.10
N VAL A 16 11.25 7.57 3.54
CA VAL A 16 10.01 7.05 2.96
C VAL A 16 9.51 5.90 3.83
N VAL A 17 8.35 6.06 4.46
CA VAL A 17 7.72 4.97 5.22
C VAL A 17 6.63 4.34 4.37
N CYS A 18 6.81 3.04 4.04
CA CYS A 18 5.90 2.27 3.20
C CYS A 18 4.89 1.53 4.09
N CYS A 19 3.67 2.06 4.20
CA CYS A 19 2.61 1.56 5.06
C CYS A 19 1.68 0.61 4.31
N GLY A 20 1.33 -0.53 4.92
CA GLY A 20 0.42 -1.47 4.30
C GLY A 20 0.29 -2.79 5.04
N ASP A 21 -0.21 -3.78 4.32
CA ASP A 21 -0.41 -5.15 4.76
C ASP A 21 0.70 -6.11 4.25
N SER A 22 0.34 -7.35 3.98
CA SER A 22 1.25 -8.40 3.48
C SER A 22 1.84 -8.09 2.10
N ILE A 23 1.16 -7.29 1.28
CA ILE A 23 1.65 -6.85 -0.03
C ILE A 23 2.82 -5.89 0.16
N THR A 24 2.72 -4.96 1.10
CA THR A 24 3.80 -4.03 1.44
C THR A 24 4.91 -4.73 2.22
N HIS A 25 4.56 -5.66 3.11
CA HIS A 25 5.54 -6.48 3.83
C HIS A 25 6.45 -7.27 2.89
N GLY A 26 5.95 -7.68 1.71
CA GLY A 26 6.66 -8.54 0.77
C GLY A 26 6.45 -10.03 1.03
N HIS A 27 5.55 -10.40 1.96
CA HIS A 27 5.20 -11.80 2.23
C HIS A 27 4.32 -12.39 1.13
N ILE A 28 3.40 -11.57 0.61
CA ILE A 28 2.57 -11.93 -0.53
C ILE A 28 3.06 -11.16 -1.75
N GLY A 29 3.61 -11.91 -2.70
CA GLY A 29 4.04 -11.40 -3.97
C GLY A 29 5.50 -10.95 -3.97
N TYR A 30 5.78 -9.77 -4.52
CA TYR A 30 7.13 -9.24 -4.69
C TYR A 30 7.49 -8.26 -3.58
N ASP A 31 8.66 -8.41 -2.98
CA ASP A 31 9.18 -7.45 -2.00
C ASP A 31 9.64 -6.15 -2.71
N TRP A 32 8.66 -5.32 -3.02
CA TRP A 32 8.88 -4.08 -3.73
C TRP A 32 9.63 -3.03 -2.89
N VAL A 33 9.51 -3.06 -1.57
CA VAL A 33 10.22 -2.13 -0.68
C VAL A 33 11.72 -2.43 -0.68
N SER A 34 12.10 -3.70 -0.62
CA SER A 34 13.52 -4.09 -0.75
C SER A 34 14.09 -3.74 -2.12
N SER A 35 13.30 -3.93 -3.18
CA SER A 35 13.72 -3.50 -4.52
C SER A 35 13.90 -1.98 -4.65
N LEU A 36 13.07 -1.19 -3.97
CA LEU A 36 13.29 0.27 -3.92
C LEU A 36 14.62 0.60 -3.24
N ARG A 37 14.92 -0.05 -2.12
CA ARG A 37 16.22 0.13 -1.42
C ARG A 37 17.42 -0.19 -2.30
N GLU A 38 17.31 -1.24 -3.13
CA GLU A 38 18.39 -1.66 -4.04
C GLU A 38 18.58 -0.70 -5.22
N LYS A 39 17.48 -0.15 -5.75
CA LYS A 39 17.50 0.68 -6.96
C LYS A 39 17.68 2.17 -6.69
N ASP A 40 17.20 2.65 -5.56
CA ASP A 40 17.31 4.06 -5.18
C ASP A 40 17.97 4.20 -3.80
N ASN A 41 19.23 4.52 -3.80
CA ASN A 41 19.99 4.79 -2.59
C ASN A 41 19.95 6.26 -2.16
N SER A 42 19.20 7.11 -2.85
CA SER A 42 19.04 8.53 -2.52
C SER A 42 18.11 8.77 -1.33
N LYS A 43 17.30 7.77 -0.96
CA LYS A 43 16.30 7.80 0.12
C LYS A 43 16.48 6.63 1.09
N ILE A 44 15.87 6.77 2.26
CA ILE A 44 15.76 5.70 3.26
C ILE A 44 14.35 5.11 3.18
N TYR A 45 14.22 3.87 2.77
CA TYR A 45 12.93 3.19 2.68
C TYR A 45 12.70 2.31 3.91
N ILE A 46 11.61 2.56 4.64
CA ILE A 46 11.18 1.81 5.81
C ILE A 46 9.95 0.99 5.44
N ASN A 47 10.06 -0.34 5.53
CA ASN A 47 8.93 -1.22 5.34
C ASN A 47 8.10 -1.28 6.62
N ALA A 48 6.93 -0.69 6.59
CA ALA A 48 5.93 -0.71 7.65
C ALA A 48 4.70 -1.54 7.26
N GLY A 49 4.87 -2.55 6.39
CA GLY A 49 3.86 -3.55 6.08
C GLY A 49 3.74 -4.59 7.20
N VAL A 50 2.52 -4.98 7.55
CA VAL A 50 2.26 -6.06 8.52
C VAL A 50 1.21 -7.02 7.97
N ASN A 51 1.55 -8.31 7.97
CA ASN A 51 0.68 -9.35 7.42
C ASN A 51 -0.73 -9.32 8.00
N ALA A 52 -1.71 -9.44 7.11
CA ALA A 52 -3.14 -9.46 7.41
C ALA A 52 -3.69 -8.21 8.13
N ASP A 53 -2.93 -7.10 8.22
CA ASP A 53 -3.45 -5.85 8.78
C ASP A 53 -4.63 -5.33 7.96
N LEU A 54 -5.65 -4.88 8.69
CA LEU A 54 -6.67 -3.99 8.18
C LEU A 54 -6.29 -2.54 8.49
N THR A 55 -7.01 -1.60 7.93
CA THR A 55 -6.75 -0.16 8.12
C THR A 55 -6.87 0.25 9.60
N TRP A 56 -7.77 -0.39 10.37
CA TRP A 56 -7.86 -0.22 11.81
C TRP A 56 -6.55 -0.62 12.52
N ASN A 57 -5.94 -1.75 12.14
CA ASN A 57 -4.67 -2.19 12.72
C ASN A 57 -3.53 -1.20 12.39
N LEU A 58 -3.50 -0.66 11.17
CA LEU A 58 -2.54 0.37 10.79
C LEU A 58 -2.64 1.60 11.71
N ASN A 59 -3.86 2.01 12.07
CA ASN A 59 -4.09 3.11 13.03
C ASN A 59 -3.56 2.81 14.43
N GLN A 60 -3.59 1.55 14.89
CA GLN A 60 -3.10 1.18 16.23
C GLN A 60 -1.57 1.35 16.36
N ARG A 61 -0.86 1.44 15.24
CA ARG A 61 0.61 1.58 15.19
C ARG A 61 1.07 2.85 14.44
N VAL A 62 0.20 3.84 14.32
CA VAL A 62 0.52 5.10 13.61
C VAL A 62 1.70 5.83 14.24
N ASP A 63 1.86 5.77 15.56
CA ASP A 63 3.00 6.38 16.27
C ASP A 63 4.34 5.75 15.87
N ASP A 64 4.34 4.44 15.54
CA ASP A 64 5.54 3.77 15.02
C ASP A 64 5.94 4.29 13.63
N ILE A 65 5.00 4.79 12.85
CA ILE A 65 5.24 5.42 11.55
C ILE A 65 5.77 6.84 11.75
N ILE A 66 5.09 7.61 12.58
CA ILE A 66 5.38 9.03 12.83
C ILE A 66 6.76 9.22 13.46
N LYS A 67 7.19 8.33 14.37
CA LYS A 67 8.51 8.42 15.04
C LYS A 67 9.71 8.40 14.09
N HIS A 68 9.51 7.93 12.85
CA HIS A 68 10.56 7.98 11.83
C HIS A 68 10.73 9.35 11.18
N ASN A 69 9.89 10.33 11.56
CA ASN A 69 9.88 11.67 10.98
C ASN A 69 9.92 11.65 9.45
N PRO A 70 8.92 11.00 8.78
CA PRO A 70 8.96 10.74 7.36
C PRO A 70 8.84 12.02 6.53
N ASP A 71 9.56 12.06 5.39
CA ASP A 71 9.35 13.02 4.32
C ASP A 71 8.23 12.54 3.37
N TYR A 72 8.08 11.20 3.23
CA TYR A 72 7.06 10.57 2.43
C TYR A 72 6.43 9.41 3.19
N VAL A 73 5.11 9.28 3.07
CA VAL A 73 4.36 8.10 3.53
C VAL A 73 3.60 7.52 2.35
N THR A 74 3.92 6.28 1.97
CA THR A 74 3.12 5.56 0.98
C THR A 74 2.10 4.68 1.68
N ILE A 75 0.86 4.63 1.16
CA ILE A 75 -0.26 3.90 1.75
C ILE A 75 -0.80 2.90 0.73
N LEU A 76 -0.65 1.60 1.02
CA LEU A 76 -1.29 0.51 0.29
C LEU A 76 -1.92 -0.44 1.30
N ILE A 77 -3.16 -0.14 1.71
CA ILE A 77 -3.91 -0.86 2.75
C ILE A 77 -5.40 -0.92 2.37
N GLY A 78 -6.07 -1.99 2.78
CA GLY A 78 -7.51 -2.18 2.56
C GLY A 78 -7.85 -3.48 1.85
N THR A 79 -6.87 -4.25 1.38
CA THR A 79 -7.10 -5.57 0.78
C THR A 79 -7.81 -6.51 1.77
N ASN A 80 -7.35 -6.53 3.01
CA ASN A 80 -7.96 -7.35 4.07
C ASN A 80 -9.32 -6.77 4.53
N ASP A 81 -9.48 -5.45 4.51
CA ASP A 81 -10.78 -4.80 4.74
C ASP A 81 -11.80 -5.24 3.67
N ALA A 82 -11.42 -5.22 2.39
CA ALA A 82 -12.27 -5.65 1.28
C ALA A 82 -12.63 -7.15 1.38
N ILE A 83 -11.66 -8.02 1.67
CA ILE A 83 -11.88 -9.45 1.86
C ILE A 83 -12.82 -9.69 3.04
N GLY A 84 -12.60 -9.02 4.17
CA GLY A 84 -13.45 -9.14 5.37
C GLY A 84 -14.86 -8.56 5.21
N SER A 85 -15.05 -7.61 4.28
CA SER A 85 -16.34 -6.96 4.04
C SER A 85 -17.32 -7.80 3.19
N GLN A 86 -16.92 -8.98 2.73
CA GLN A 86 -17.77 -9.83 1.87
C GLN A 86 -18.93 -10.52 2.60
N ASN A 87 -19.09 -10.33 3.90
CA ASN A 87 -20.11 -10.99 4.75
C ASN A 87 -19.98 -12.53 4.77
N ILE A 88 -18.77 -13.04 4.64
CA ILE A 88 -18.47 -14.46 4.77
C ILE A 88 -18.00 -14.72 6.19
N LYS A 89 -18.85 -15.41 6.98
CA LYS A 89 -18.68 -15.53 8.44
C LYS A 89 -17.29 -16.02 8.86
N HIS A 90 -16.79 -17.11 8.31
CA HIS A 90 -15.49 -17.66 8.71
C HIS A 90 -14.30 -16.73 8.37
N ILE A 91 -14.41 -15.89 7.33
CA ILE A 91 -13.43 -14.88 6.99
C ILE A 91 -13.47 -13.74 8.00
N GLN A 92 -14.68 -13.29 8.36
CA GLN A 92 -14.86 -12.24 9.36
C GLN A 92 -14.36 -12.67 10.73
N ASP A 93 -14.73 -13.90 11.15
CA ASP A 93 -14.27 -14.50 12.41
C ASP A 93 -12.72 -14.55 12.44
N TYR A 94 -12.10 -14.99 11.35
CA TYR A 94 -10.64 -15.02 11.23
C TYR A 94 -10.01 -13.65 11.51
N TYR A 95 -10.49 -12.58 10.88
CA TYR A 95 -9.92 -11.25 11.11
C TYR A 95 -10.21 -10.74 12.53
N VAL A 96 -11.41 -10.95 13.06
CA VAL A 96 -11.74 -10.54 14.43
C VAL A 96 -10.82 -11.22 15.43
N GLU A 97 -10.64 -12.54 15.30
CA GLU A 97 -9.84 -13.33 16.25
C GLU A 97 -8.34 -13.08 16.09
N THR A 98 -7.83 -13.10 14.86
CA THR A 98 -6.37 -13.02 14.62
C THR A 98 -5.83 -11.60 14.66
N LYS A 99 -6.64 -10.60 14.31
CA LYS A 99 -6.23 -9.19 14.28
C LYS A 99 -6.82 -8.36 15.41
N GLY A 100 -7.59 -8.98 16.31
CA GLY A 100 -8.15 -8.32 17.49
C GLY A 100 -9.13 -7.20 17.15
N LEU A 101 -9.90 -7.37 16.07
CA LEU A 101 -10.80 -6.31 15.62
C LEU A 101 -11.94 -6.09 16.62
N PRO A 102 -12.31 -4.84 16.94
CA PRO A 102 -13.41 -4.53 17.86
C PRO A 102 -14.79 -4.75 17.23
N ARG A 103 -14.86 -4.94 15.92
CA ARG A 103 -16.09 -5.12 15.13
C ARG A 103 -15.80 -5.80 13.80
N LEU A 104 -16.87 -6.26 13.12
CA LEU A 104 -16.75 -6.86 11.79
C LEU A 104 -16.30 -5.80 10.75
N PRO A 105 -15.46 -6.18 9.79
CA PRO A 105 -15.07 -5.32 8.68
C PRO A 105 -16.30 -4.89 7.86
N HIS A 106 -16.33 -3.60 7.52
CA HIS A 106 -17.36 -2.99 6.69
C HIS A 106 -16.79 -1.76 5.99
N ILE A 107 -17.26 -1.43 4.80
CA ILE A 107 -16.72 -0.34 3.98
C ILE A 107 -16.78 1.03 4.68
N ASP A 108 -17.85 1.33 5.42
CA ASP A 108 -17.94 2.60 6.16
C ASP A 108 -16.88 2.71 7.26
N TRP A 109 -16.57 1.58 7.89
CA TRP A 109 -15.51 1.54 8.89
C TRP A 109 -14.14 1.69 8.24
N TYR A 110 -13.89 0.97 7.13
CA TYR A 110 -12.70 1.18 6.31
C TYR A 110 -12.51 2.65 5.96
N SER A 111 -13.55 3.29 5.41
CA SER A 111 -13.52 4.70 5.03
C SER A 111 -13.14 5.61 6.20
N SER A 112 -13.77 5.40 7.37
CA SER A 112 -13.51 6.20 8.56
C SER A 112 -12.10 5.99 9.12
N GLU A 113 -11.58 4.75 9.12
CA GLU A 113 -10.24 4.43 9.60
C GLU A 113 -9.16 4.95 8.65
N LEU A 114 -9.38 4.85 7.33
CA LEU A 114 -8.44 5.39 6.35
C LEU A 114 -8.36 6.92 6.43
N GLU A 115 -9.52 7.57 6.55
CA GLU A 115 -9.55 9.01 6.74
C GLU A 115 -8.85 9.45 8.04
N LYS A 116 -9.07 8.71 9.13
CA LYS A 116 -8.41 8.94 10.42
C LYS A 116 -6.89 8.85 10.27
N PHE A 117 -6.40 7.80 9.61
CA PHE A 117 -4.95 7.60 9.37
C PHE A 117 -4.35 8.77 8.58
N ILE A 118 -4.98 9.14 7.45
CA ILE A 118 -4.55 10.27 6.63
C ILE A 118 -4.47 11.57 7.45
N LYS A 119 -5.52 11.86 8.23
CA LYS A 119 -5.56 13.05 9.09
C LYS A 119 -4.44 13.05 10.13
N THR A 120 -4.23 11.91 10.78
CA THR A 120 -3.19 11.78 11.82
C THR A 120 -1.81 12.03 11.25
N VAL A 121 -1.47 11.40 10.10
CA VAL A 121 -0.18 11.61 9.44
C VAL A 121 -0.02 13.06 8.99
N LYS A 122 -1.04 13.66 8.36
CA LYS A 122 -1.00 15.07 7.93
C LYS A 122 -0.85 16.05 9.08
N PHE A 123 -1.43 15.76 10.24
CA PHE A 123 -1.38 16.65 11.39
C PHE A 123 -0.07 16.53 12.18
N GLN A 124 0.49 15.31 12.25
CA GLN A 124 1.64 15.03 13.12
C GLN A 124 2.98 14.97 12.37
N THR A 125 2.97 15.07 11.03
CA THR A 125 4.18 15.07 10.22
C THR A 125 4.13 16.13 9.13
N HIS A 126 5.28 16.35 8.48
CA HIS A 126 5.37 17.15 7.25
C HIS A 126 5.36 16.27 5.98
N ALA A 127 5.11 14.97 6.12
CA ALA A 127 5.22 14.01 5.06
C ALA A 127 4.28 14.30 3.88
N GLN A 128 4.79 14.16 2.67
CA GLN A 128 3.96 14.01 1.50
C GLN A 128 3.35 12.61 1.51
N ILE A 129 2.01 12.53 1.41
CA ILE A 129 1.28 11.27 1.39
C ILE A 129 1.01 10.85 -0.05
N ILE A 130 1.37 9.60 -0.35
CA ILE A 130 1.12 8.92 -1.61
C ILE A 130 0.21 7.74 -1.29
N ILE A 131 -0.99 7.70 -1.88
CA ILE A 131 -1.93 6.60 -1.64
C ILE A 131 -2.17 5.81 -2.92
N SER A 132 -2.23 4.48 -2.79
CA SER A 132 -2.52 3.59 -3.92
C SER A 132 -3.91 2.99 -3.80
N THR A 133 -4.62 2.86 -4.92
CA THR A 133 -5.77 1.97 -4.99
C THR A 133 -5.34 0.53 -4.74
N LEU A 134 -6.28 -0.30 -4.27
CA LEU A 134 -6.05 -1.73 -4.07
C LEU A 134 -5.81 -2.40 -5.43
N PRO A 135 -4.95 -3.42 -5.50
CA PRO A 135 -4.73 -4.17 -6.73
C PRO A 135 -5.97 -4.97 -7.10
N TRP A 136 -5.96 -5.52 -8.30
CA TRP A 136 -6.96 -6.48 -8.74
C TRP A 136 -6.91 -7.75 -7.87
N LEU A 137 -8.07 -8.17 -7.37
CA LEU A 137 -8.22 -9.38 -6.57
C LEU A 137 -9.15 -10.37 -7.30
N GLY A 138 -8.73 -11.63 -7.42
CA GLY A 138 -9.49 -12.68 -8.08
C GLY A 138 -9.02 -12.96 -9.50
N GLU A 139 -9.55 -14.05 -10.06
CA GLU A 139 -9.14 -14.58 -11.38
C GLU A 139 -10.08 -14.14 -12.49
N GLN A 140 -11.31 -13.79 -12.17
CA GLN A 140 -12.36 -13.44 -13.12
C GLN A 140 -12.87 -12.02 -12.89
N SER A 141 -13.11 -11.30 -13.96
CA SER A 141 -13.56 -9.90 -13.92
C SER A 141 -14.95 -9.71 -13.29
N ASP A 142 -15.78 -10.75 -13.30
CA ASP A 142 -17.12 -10.77 -12.72
C ASP A 142 -17.17 -11.32 -11.28
N ALA A 143 -16.02 -11.65 -10.69
CA ALA A 143 -15.96 -12.13 -9.32
C ALA A 143 -16.52 -11.08 -8.35
N LYS A 144 -17.34 -11.52 -7.38
CA LYS A 144 -17.93 -10.63 -6.37
C LYS A 144 -16.89 -9.77 -5.64
N ILE A 145 -15.70 -10.31 -5.43
CA ILE A 145 -14.61 -9.57 -4.78
C ILE A 145 -14.20 -8.33 -5.56
N ILE A 146 -14.26 -8.36 -6.90
CA ILE A 146 -13.92 -7.21 -7.73
C ILE A 146 -14.87 -6.03 -7.45
N THR A 147 -16.17 -6.30 -7.30
CA THR A 147 -17.15 -5.26 -6.93
C THR A 147 -16.83 -4.64 -5.57
N VAL A 148 -16.44 -5.48 -4.61
CA VAL A 148 -16.05 -5.00 -3.26
C VAL A 148 -14.78 -4.16 -3.34
N VAL A 149 -13.78 -4.61 -4.09
CA VAL A 149 -12.51 -3.87 -4.30
C VAL A 149 -12.77 -2.53 -5.00
N LYS A 150 -13.61 -2.50 -6.04
CA LYS A 150 -13.98 -1.26 -6.72
C LYS A 150 -14.58 -0.25 -5.75
N ALA A 151 -15.52 -0.68 -4.88
CA ALA A 151 -16.10 0.19 -3.87
C ALA A 151 -15.06 0.73 -2.86
N HIS A 152 -14.10 -0.09 -2.43
CA HIS A 152 -13.00 0.37 -1.57
C HIS A 152 -12.08 1.34 -2.30
N ASN A 153 -11.81 1.10 -3.58
CA ASN A 153 -11.02 2.01 -4.40
C ASN A 153 -11.71 3.37 -4.63
N ASP A 154 -13.03 3.40 -4.71
CA ASP A 154 -13.78 4.66 -4.79
C ASP A 154 -13.63 5.48 -3.51
N VAL A 155 -13.57 4.83 -2.34
CA VAL A 155 -13.21 5.50 -1.08
C VAL A 155 -11.80 6.09 -1.15
N ILE A 156 -10.81 5.32 -1.64
CA ILE A 156 -9.44 5.80 -1.77
C ILE A 156 -9.37 7.02 -2.69
N ARG A 157 -10.00 6.96 -3.87
CA ARG A 157 -10.01 8.09 -4.83
C ARG A 157 -10.65 9.33 -4.21
N SER A 158 -11.82 9.17 -3.56
CA SER A 158 -12.52 10.25 -2.89
C SER A 158 -11.68 10.90 -1.79
N LEU A 159 -10.98 10.11 -0.97
CA LEU A 159 -10.10 10.64 0.07
C LEU A 159 -8.84 11.29 -0.51
N SER A 160 -8.29 10.73 -1.61
CA SER A 160 -7.15 11.35 -2.28
C SER A 160 -7.48 12.75 -2.83
N GLU A 161 -8.64 12.90 -3.44
CA GLU A 161 -9.14 14.20 -3.90
C GLU A 161 -9.39 15.16 -2.73
N LYS A 162 -10.12 14.68 -1.69
CA LYS A 162 -10.49 15.48 -0.52
C LYS A 162 -9.27 16.05 0.21
N TYR A 163 -8.18 15.29 0.29
CA TYR A 163 -6.97 15.68 1.02
C TYR A 163 -5.84 16.15 0.12
N ASN A 164 -6.07 16.23 -1.20
CA ASN A 164 -5.08 16.58 -2.22
C ASN A 164 -3.81 15.71 -2.09
N LEU A 165 -4.01 14.38 -2.14
CA LEU A 165 -2.92 13.40 -2.05
C LEU A 165 -2.47 12.99 -3.45
N THR A 166 -1.23 12.54 -3.56
CA THR A 166 -0.77 11.85 -4.76
C THR A 166 -1.41 10.47 -4.83
N LEU A 167 -2.20 10.20 -5.88
CA LEU A 167 -2.86 8.91 -6.09
C LEU A 167 -2.10 8.08 -7.12
N ILE A 168 -1.83 6.82 -6.77
CA ILE A 168 -1.39 5.78 -7.72
C ILE A 168 -2.59 4.87 -7.99
N ASP A 169 -3.21 4.98 -9.18
CA ASP A 169 -4.35 4.12 -9.53
C ASP A 169 -3.90 2.75 -10.05
N LEU A 170 -3.42 1.94 -9.10
CA LEU A 170 -2.94 0.60 -9.35
C LEU A 170 -4.02 -0.30 -9.94
N PHE A 171 -5.28 -0.17 -9.47
CA PHE A 171 -6.40 -0.96 -9.98
C PHE A 171 -6.62 -0.72 -11.48
N LYS A 172 -6.63 0.54 -11.89
CA LYS A 172 -6.80 0.91 -13.30
C LYS A 172 -5.68 0.36 -14.16
N HIS A 173 -4.46 0.42 -13.67
CA HIS A 173 -3.31 -0.16 -14.37
C HIS A 173 -3.46 -1.68 -14.59
N PHE A 174 -3.94 -2.42 -13.58
CA PHE A 174 -4.25 -3.85 -13.74
C PHE A 174 -5.40 -4.10 -14.71
N GLU A 175 -6.46 -3.31 -14.63
CA GLU A 175 -7.61 -3.40 -15.54
C GLU A 175 -7.16 -3.24 -17.00
N ASP A 176 -6.33 -2.24 -17.30
CA ASP A 176 -5.79 -2.00 -18.64
C ASP A 176 -4.90 -3.14 -19.13
N LEU A 177 -4.11 -3.77 -18.24
CA LEU A 177 -3.29 -4.94 -18.59
C LEU A 177 -4.12 -6.18 -18.85
N ILE A 178 -5.23 -6.38 -18.14
CA ILE A 178 -6.13 -7.51 -18.31
C ILE A 178 -6.87 -7.37 -19.62
N ASP A 179 -7.43 -6.21 -19.91
CA ASP A 179 -8.19 -5.94 -21.14
C ASP A 179 -7.32 -6.06 -22.40
N SER A 180 -6.01 -5.77 -22.28
CA SER A 180 -5.08 -5.89 -23.41
C SER A 180 -4.62 -7.31 -23.73
N ASN A 181 -4.89 -8.30 -22.85
CA ASN A 181 -4.39 -9.66 -22.94
C ASN A 181 -5.50 -10.73 -22.82
N ASP A 182 -6.40 -10.81 -23.80
CA ASP A 182 -7.50 -11.77 -23.84
C ASP A 182 -7.11 -13.27 -23.78
N SER A 183 -5.83 -13.60 -23.70
CA SER A 183 -5.35 -14.98 -23.85
C SER A 183 -4.48 -15.52 -22.72
N VAL A 184 -4.35 -14.83 -21.59
CA VAL A 184 -3.52 -15.33 -20.47
C VAL A 184 -4.40 -16.09 -19.46
N PRO A 185 -4.37 -17.42 -19.45
CA PRO A 185 -5.02 -18.16 -18.38
C PRO A 185 -4.33 -17.83 -17.06
N TYR A 186 -5.07 -17.24 -16.15
CA TYR A 186 -4.61 -16.95 -14.79
C TYR A 186 -4.48 -18.25 -14.00
N THR A 187 -3.31 -18.88 -14.07
CA THR A 187 -3.02 -19.91 -13.09
C THR A 187 -2.46 -19.20 -11.83
N THR A 188 -3.08 -19.49 -10.70
CA THR A 188 -2.86 -18.88 -9.38
C THR A 188 -1.41 -18.78 -8.94
N THR A 189 -0.50 -19.56 -9.52
CA THR A 189 0.89 -19.67 -9.11
C THR A 189 1.82 -18.72 -9.85
N GLU A 190 1.58 -18.48 -11.15
CA GLU A 190 2.44 -17.59 -11.94
C GLU A 190 2.07 -16.11 -11.79
N TRP A 191 0.78 -15.82 -11.64
CA TRP A 191 0.28 -14.46 -11.45
C TRP A 191 0.79 -13.83 -10.14
N ARG A 192 0.86 -14.63 -9.07
CA ARG A 192 1.42 -14.18 -7.78
C ARG A 192 2.90 -13.83 -7.87
N ARG A 193 3.66 -14.44 -8.77
CA ARG A 193 5.12 -14.29 -8.81
C ARG A 193 5.65 -13.21 -9.75
N LEU A 194 5.02 -12.90 -10.87
CA LEU A 194 5.77 -12.27 -11.96
C LEU A 194 5.21 -10.98 -12.57
N ARG A 195 3.90 -10.71 -12.57
CA ARG A 195 3.36 -9.54 -13.28
C ARG A 195 2.71 -8.49 -12.39
N GLY A 196 1.81 -8.87 -11.50
CA GLY A 196 1.06 -7.91 -10.69
C GLY A 196 1.95 -7.05 -9.79
N LEU A 197 3.00 -7.63 -9.25
CA LEU A 197 3.86 -6.93 -8.29
C LEU A 197 5.01 -6.15 -8.93
N ARG A 198 5.41 -6.50 -10.14
CA ARG A 198 6.27 -5.60 -10.93
C ARG A 198 5.54 -4.32 -11.29
N ALA A 199 4.23 -4.40 -11.56
CA ALA A 199 3.42 -3.21 -11.84
C ALA A 199 3.25 -2.33 -10.60
N VAL A 200 2.96 -2.90 -9.42
CA VAL A 200 2.92 -2.14 -8.14
C VAL A 200 4.24 -1.43 -7.91
N PHE A 201 5.34 -2.16 -8.04
CA PHE A 201 6.68 -1.62 -7.89
C PHE A 201 6.96 -0.49 -8.88
N TYR A 202 6.66 -0.73 -10.15
CA TYR A 202 6.94 0.21 -11.23
C TYR A 202 6.16 1.52 -11.05
N ILE A 203 4.87 1.45 -10.74
CA ILE A 203 4.02 2.62 -10.56
C ILE A 203 4.39 3.40 -9.30
N MET A 204 4.59 2.72 -8.17
CA MET A 204 4.97 3.41 -6.92
C MET A 204 6.34 4.05 -7.02
N TYR A 205 7.26 3.46 -7.79
CA TYR A 205 8.58 4.03 -8.04
C TYR A 205 8.52 5.26 -8.96
N LEU A 206 7.69 5.22 -10.02
CA LEU A 206 7.64 6.25 -11.05
C LEU A 206 6.87 7.49 -10.63
N ASP A 207 5.61 7.30 -10.22
CA ASP A 207 4.72 8.43 -9.94
C ASP A 207 4.98 9.02 -8.55
N GLY A 208 5.32 8.17 -7.57
CA GLY A 208 5.59 8.61 -6.20
C GLY A 208 6.91 9.34 -6.01
N ALA A 209 7.90 9.09 -6.87
CA ALA A 209 9.24 9.69 -6.77
C ALA A 209 9.46 10.89 -7.70
N GLY A 210 8.50 11.22 -8.57
CA GLY A 210 8.66 12.29 -9.57
C GLY A 210 9.78 11.99 -10.58
N ILE A 211 10.06 10.71 -10.84
CA ILE A 211 11.11 10.29 -11.78
C ILE A 211 10.45 10.03 -13.13
N GLU A 212 10.74 10.88 -14.11
CA GLU A 212 10.50 10.54 -15.51
C GLU A 212 11.40 9.36 -15.89
N LEU A 213 10.79 8.23 -16.21
CA LEU A 213 11.51 7.11 -16.80
C LEU A 213 11.33 7.10 -18.31
N GLU A 214 12.46 7.09 -19.01
CA GLU A 214 12.48 6.72 -20.42
C GLU A 214 11.86 5.31 -20.57
N ARG A 215 10.85 5.23 -21.42
CA ARG A 215 10.14 3.99 -21.75
C ARG A 215 11.04 3.12 -22.64
N ASN A 216 11.93 2.36 -22.03
CA ASN A 216 12.57 1.23 -22.69
C ASN A 216 12.04 -0.06 -22.06
N ILE A 217 10.96 -0.57 -22.63
CA ILE A 217 10.45 -1.92 -22.40
C ILE A 217 10.78 -2.69 -23.68
N ASP A 218 11.90 -3.42 -23.65
CA ASP A 218 12.14 -4.57 -24.52
C ASP A 218 11.63 -5.86 -23.83
#